data_fb948ba4a6f3008c278531cd0a813838
#
_entry.id   fb948ba4a6f3008c278531cd0a813838
#
_cell.length_a   1.000
_cell.length_b   1.000
_cell.length_c   1.000
_cell.angle_alpha   90.00
_cell.angle_beta   90.00
_cell.angle_gamma   90.00
#
_symmetry.space_group_name_H-M   'P 1'
#
loop_
_entity.id
_entity.type
_entity.pdbx_description
1 polymer ?
#
loop_
_entity_poly.entity_id
_entity_poly.type
_entity_poly.pdbx_seq_one_letter_code
_entity_poly.pdbx_strand_id
1 'polypeptide(L)'
;EFDDNDKKTKDALAAKGYFEVFNEIKNDLKEEVTTNKYGNKFVEKLHSKWFVKLFTPSVQSGLLKASDLVGYRRHQVFIRNSQHVPLEECELLDAMETYFELLGNEKDPFVKAVLGHHLFGYIHPYIDGNGRMARFIMNAFLILGGISWTVIRVEKRDEYMNALESASVDENIEPFARFVLDCHDTIL
;
A
#
# COMPACT_ATOMS: atom_id res chain seq x y z
N GLU A 1 -20.32 -0.52 -23.90
CA GLU A 1 -19.15 0.28 -24.31
C GLU A 1 -18.86 1.23 -23.17
N PHE A 2 -17.76 0.99 -22.44
CA PHE A 2 -17.28 1.97 -21.44
C PHE A 2 -16.75 3.17 -22.22
N ASP A 3 -17.31 4.35 -21.98
CA ASP A 3 -16.91 5.60 -22.60
C ASP A 3 -15.41 5.88 -22.28
N ASP A 4 -14.60 6.05 -23.33
CA ASP A 4 -13.15 6.31 -23.22
C ASP A 4 -12.86 7.60 -22.41
N ASN A 5 -13.83 8.50 -22.37
CA ASN A 5 -13.82 9.72 -21.58
C ASN A 5 -13.96 9.44 -20.05
N ASP A 6 -14.77 8.46 -19.67
CA ASP A 6 -14.95 8.00 -18.31
C ASP A 6 -13.66 7.38 -17.74
N LYS A 7 -12.95 6.60 -18.55
CA LYS A 7 -11.67 6.00 -18.17
C LYS A 7 -10.59 7.06 -17.93
N LYS A 8 -10.45 8.00 -18.87
CA LYS A 8 -9.49 9.11 -18.73
C LYS A 8 -9.75 9.96 -17.48
N THR A 9 -11.02 10.21 -17.17
CA THR A 9 -11.42 10.95 -15.96
C THR A 9 -11.02 10.18 -14.69
N LYS A 10 -11.29 8.88 -14.64
CA LYS A 10 -10.91 8.02 -13.50
C LYS A 10 -9.39 7.96 -13.31
N ASP A 11 -8.63 7.82 -14.40
CA ASP A 11 -7.17 7.78 -14.37
C ASP A 11 -6.59 9.12 -13.89
N ALA A 12 -7.14 10.25 -14.34
CA ALA A 12 -6.73 11.59 -13.89
C ALA A 12 -7.00 11.81 -12.39
N LEU A 13 -8.17 11.39 -11.90
CA LEU A 13 -8.51 11.48 -10.47
C LEU A 13 -7.63 10.55 -9.62
N ALA A 14 -7.32 9.36 -10.10
CA ALA A 14 -6.40 8.44 -9.43
C ALA A 14 -4.98 9.00 -9.34
N ALA A 15 -4.48 9.63 -10.43
CA ALA A 15 -3.18 10.31 -10.43
C ALA A 15 -3.16 11.51 -9.46
N LYS A 16 -4.23 12.32 -9.44
CA LYS A 16 -4.38 13.43 -8.49
C LYS A 16 -4.37 12.93 -7.05
N GLY A 17 -5.16 11.92 -6.73
CA GLY A 17 -5.22 11.32 -5.40
C GLY A 17 -3.87 10.75 -4.97
N TYR A 18 -3.15 10.07 -5.88
CA TYR A 18 -1.80 9.58 -5.61
C TYR A 18 -0.83 10.72 -5.25
N PHE A 19 -0.85 11.81 -6.01
CA PHE A 19 -0.02 12.97 -5.74
C PHE A 19 -0.35 13.65 -4.40
N GLU A 20 -1.64 13.79 -4.09
CA GLU A 20 -2.09 14.40 -2.84
C GLU A 20 -1.68 13.58 -1.62
N VAL A 21 -1.86 12.24 -1.67
CA VAL A 21 -1.45 11.36 -0.55
C VAL A 21 0.06 11.27 -0.43
N PHE A 22 0.80 11.26 -1.54
CA PHE A 22 2.25 11.29 -1.50
C PHE A 22 2.78 12.51 -0.73
N ASN A 23 2.24 13.70 -0.98
CA ASN A 23 2.61 14.91 -0.24
C ASN A 23 2.20 14.86 1.23
N GLU A 24 1.03 14.29 1.52
CA GLU A 24 0.58 14.09 2.90
C GLU A 24 1.54 13.18 3.66
N ILE A 25 1.91 12.04 3.09
CA ILE A 25 2.87 11.10 3.69
C ILE A 25 4.22 11.75 3.92
N LYS A 26 4.71 12.55 2.98
CA LYS A 26 5.98 13.30 3.17
C LYS A 26 5.93 14.24 4.36
N ASN A 27 4.81 14.93 4.57
CA ASN A 27 4.64 15.82 5.71
C ASN A 27 4.54 15.03 7.02
N ASP A 28 3.74 13.96 7.05
CA ASP A 28 3.61 13.07 8.20
C ASP A 28 4.96 12.45 8.60
N LEU A 29 5.75 11.99 7.62
CA LEU A 29 7.09 11.44 7.85
C LEU A 29 8.06 12.49 8.38
N LYS A 30 8.03 13.71 7.85
CA LYS A 30 8.89 14.80 8.33
C LYS A 30 8.58 15.14 9.79
N GLU A 31 7.29 15.17 10.16
CA GLU A 31 6.87 15.36 11.55
C GLU A 31 7.34 14.21 12.42
N GLU A 32 7.13 12.95 11.99
CA GLU A 32 7.48 11.76 12.77
C GLU A 32 8.98 11.63 13.01
N VAL A 33 9.81 11.85 11.99
CA VAL A 33 11.29 11.82 12.12
C VAL A 33 11.77 12.86 13.16
N THR A 34 11.06 14.00 13.26
CA THR A 34 11.43 15.07 14.19
C THR A 34 10.90 14.82 15.59
N THR A 35 9.69 14.30 15.73
CA THR A 35 8.95 14.24 17.01
C THR A 35 8.86 12.85 17.62
N ASN A 36 9.03 11.80 16.79
CA ASN A 36 8.77 10.41 17.16
C ASN A 36 7.38 10.22 17.86
N LYS A 37 6.38 10.92 17.32
CA LYS A 37 5.03 11.03 17.92
C LYS A 37 4.29 9.70 18.02
N TYR A 38 4.44 8.87 16.99
CA TYR A 38 3.76 7.59 16.88
C TYR A 38 4.70 6.39 17.04
N GLY A 39 6.01 6.58 16.78
CA GLY A 39 7.01 5.51 16.85
C GLY A 39 6.62 4.30 15.99
N ASN A 40 6.68 3.11 16.58
CA ASN A 40 6.32 1.87 15.88
C ASN A 40 4.86 1.79 15.41
N LYS A 41 3.99 2.70 15.90
CA LYS A 41 2.58 2.77 15.52
C LYS A 41 2.29 3.78 14.40
N PHE A 42 3.30 4.37 13.79
CA PHE A 42 3.13 5.41 12.78
C PHE A 42 2.19 5.00 11.65
N VAL A 43 2.46 3.87 10.99
CA VAL A 43 1.63 3.37 9.89
C VAL A 43 0.25 2.93 10.39
N GLU A 44 0.17 2.24 11.54
CA GLU A 44 -1.10 1.86 12.18
C GLU A 44 -2.04 3.07 12.35
N LYS A 45 -1.50 4.20 12.81
CA LYS A 45 -2.29 5.40 13.09
C LYS A 45 -2.67 6.21 11.84
N LEU A 46 -1.89 6.12 10.76
CA LEU A 46 -2.03 7.02 9.64
C LEU A 46 -2.52 6.36 8.33
N HIS A 47 -2.42 5.04 8.18
CA HIS A 47 -2.79 4.37 6.92
C HIS A 47 -4.23 4.66 6.47
N SER A 48 -5.19 4.71 7.39
CA SER A 48 -6.59 5.02 7.06
C SER A 48 -6.76 6.46 6.57
N LYS A 49 -6.05 7.42 7.17
CA LYS A 49 -5.99 8.82 6.70
C LYS A 49 -5.45 8.89 5.27
N TRP A 50 -4.37 8.16 4.97
CA TRP A 50 -3.79 8.12 3.64
C TRP A 50 -4.73 7.47 2.62
N PHE A 51 -5.43 6.41 3.02
CA PHE A 51 -6.43 5.77 2.17
C PHE A 51 -7.56 6.74 1.79
N VAL A 52 -8.15 7.44 2.76
CA VAL A 52 -9.18 8.45 2.51
C VAL A 52 -8.65 9.55 1.59
N LYS A 53 -7.42 10.03 1.83
CA LYS A 53 -6.78 11.07 1.01
C LYS A 53 -6.57 10.61 -0.43
N LEU A 54 -6.20 9.34 -0.64
CA LEU A 54 -6.00 8.75 -1.97
C LEU A 54 -7.25 8.83 -2.84
N PHE A 55 -8.43 8.70 -2.24
CA PHE A 55 -9.72 8.69 -2.95
C PHE A 55 -10.51 10.00 -2.82
N THR A 56 -10.00 11.00 -2.09
CA THR A 56 -10.67 12.31 -1.95
C THR A 56 -11.05 12.94 -3.28
N PRO A 57 -10.21 12.96 -4.34
CA PRO A 57 -10.62 13.51 -5.64
C PRO A 57 -11.80 12.78 -6.28
N SER A 58 -11.88 11.46 -6.12
CA SER A 58 -13.00 10.65 -6.63
C SER A 58 -14.30 10.90 -5.89
N VAL A 59 -14.23 11.18 -4.58
CA VAL A 59 -15.39 11.58 -3.79
C VAL A 59 -15.86 12.99 -4.18
N GLN A 60 -14.93 13.93 -4.32
CA GLN A 60 -15.25 15.31 -4.72
C GLN A 60 -15.89 15.39 -6.11
N SER A 61 -15.52 14.49 -7.01
CA SER A 61 -16.13 14.40 -8.35
C SER A 61 -17.48 13.66 -8.38
N GLY A 62 -17.91 13.07 -7.27
CA GLY A 62 -19.13 12.28 -7.18
C GLY A 62 -19.02 10.84 -7.73
N LEU A 63 -17.83 10.38 -8.11
CA LEU A 63 -17.62 8.99 -8.55
C LEU A 63 -17.66 7.98 -7.41
N LEU A 64 -17.33 8.39 -6.20
CA LEU A 64 -17.40 7.60 -4.98
C LEU A 64 -18.16 8.35 -3.90
N LYS A 65 -18.79 7.62 -2.98
CA LYS A 65 -19.36 8.19 -1.77
C LYS A 65 -18.32 8.15 -0.65
N ALA A 66 -18.32 9.16 0.23
CA ALA A 66 -17.44 9.17 1.40
C ALA A 66 -17.66 7.95 2.30
N SER A 67 -18.89 7.41 2.36
CA SER A 67 -19.22 6.17 3.08
C SER A 67 -18.47 4.94 2.58
N ASP A 68 -18.06 4.93 1.32
CA ASP A 68 -17.36 3.79 0.70
C ASP A 68 -15.90 3.70 1.15
N LEU A 69 -15.40 4.77 1.79
CA LEU A 69 -14.02 4.85 2.31
C LEU A 69 -13.93 4.57 3.82
N VAL A 70 -15.04 4.19 4.46
CA VAL A 70 -15.08 3.98 5.91
C VAL A 70 -14.76 2.54 6.25
N GLY A 71 -13.62 2.33 6.92
CA GLY A 71 -13.18 1.03 7.41
C GLY A 71 -12.64 0.12 6.30
N TYR A 72 -12.58 -1.17 6.60
CA TYR A 72 -12.15 -2.19 5.66
C TYR A 72 -13.33 -2.66 4.79
N ARG A 73 -13.04 -3.37 3.69
CA ARG A 73 -14.06 -3.91 2.78
C ARG A 73 -15.03 -4.84 3.51
N ARG A 74 -16.25 -4.89 3.01
CA ARG A 74 -17.34 -5.70 3.57
C ARG A 74 -17.79 -6.81 2.62
N HIS A 75 -16.99 -7.12 1.62
CA HIS A 75 -17.27 -8.12 0.61
C HIS A 75 -15.98 -8.83 0.23
N GLN A 76 -16.11 -10.08 -0.20
CA GLN A 76 -15.00 -10.81 -0.81
C GLN A 76 -14.53 -10.09 -2.07
N VAL A 77 -13.22 -10.05 -2.28
CA VAL A 77 -12.58 -9.50 -3.47
C VAL A 77 -11.61 -10.52 -4.05
N PHE A 78 -11.32 -10.37 -5.33
CA PHE A 78 -10.34 -11.20 -6.04
C PHE A 78 -9.31 -10.30 -6.70
N ILE A 79 -8.05 -10.72 -6.66
CA ILE A 79 -6.95 -9.99 -7.29
C ILE A 79 -6.86 -10.45 -8.76
N ARG A 80 -6.96 -9.49 -9.66
CA ARG A 80 -6.92 -9.79 -11.09
C ARG A 80 -5.58 -10.44 -11.48
N ASN A 81 -5.63 -11.56 -12.19
CA ASN A 81 -4.48 -12.34 -12.64
C ASN A 81 -3.60 -12.89 -11.49
N SER A 82 -4.16 -13.14 -10.31
CA SER A 82 -3.52 -13.81 -9.20
C SER A 82 -4.30 -15.07 -8.82
N GLN A 83 -3.60 -16.10 -8.37
CA GLN A 83 -4.20 -17.30 -7.76
C GLN A 83 -4.44 -17.10 -6.26
N HIS A 84 -3.82 -16.09 -5.67
CA HIS A 84 -4.06 -15.74 -4.27
C HIS A 84 -5.49 -15.21 -4.08
N VAL A 85 -6.21 -15.80 -3.14
CA VAL A 85 -7.53 -15.34 -2.70
C VAL A 85 -7.36 -14.59 -1.37
N PRO A 86 -7.65 -13.28 -1.33
CA PRO A 86 -7.58 -12.52 -0.08
C PRO A 86 -8.52 -13.06 1.00
N LEU A 87 -8.20 -12.77 2.26
CA LEU A 87 -8.96 -13.18 3.43
C LEU A 87 -10.45 -12.80 3.32
N GLU A 88 -11.31 -13.53 4.01
CA GLU A 88 -12.71 -13.14 4.15
C GLU A 88 -12.86 -11.83 4.96
N GLU A 89 -13.96 -11.11 4.73
CA GLU A 89 -14.17 -9.80 5.39
C GLU A 89 -14.25 -9.89 6.92
N CYS A 90 -14.72 -11.01 7.47
CA CYS A 90 -14.80 -11.22 8.92
C CYS A 90 -13.43 -11.40 9.59
N GLU A 91 -12.41 -11.76 8.84
CA GLU A 91 -11.03 -11.97 9.33
C GLU A 91 -10.18 -10.70 9.28
N LEU A 92 -10.63 -9.65 8.57
CA LEU A 92 -9.81 -8.48 8.26
C LEU A 92 -9.35 -7.70 9.50
N LEU A 93 -10.20 -7.57 10.52
CA LEU A 93 -9.84 -6.82 11.73
C LEU A 93 -8.69 -7.51 12.46
N ASP A 94 -8.83 -8.79 12.74
CA ASP A 94 -7.84 -9.59 13.46
C ASP A 94 -6.52 -9.69 12.66
N ALA A 95 -6.64 -9.87 11.33
CA ALA A 95 -5.49 -9.90 10.44
C ALA A 95 -4.74 -8.57 10.42
N MET A 96 -5.44 -7.43 10.41
CA MET A 96 -4.80 -6.12 10.43
C MET A 96 -4.21 -5.78 11.81
N GLU A 97 -4.81 -6.22 12.91
CA GLU A 97 -4.19 -6.11 14.23
C GLU A 97 -2.88 -6.90 14.30
N THR A 98 -2.92 -8.17 13.88
CA THR A 98 -1.73 -9.03 13.80
C THR A 98 -0.66 -8.44 12.90
N TYR A 99 -1.05 -7.90 11.74
CA TYR A 99 -0.15 -7.22 10.80
C TYR A 99 0.61 -6.07 11.47
N PHE A 100 -0.08 -5.19 12.18
CA PHE A 100 0.56 -4.06 12.86
C PHE A 100 1.41 -4.50 14.05
N GLU A 101 1.00 -5.53 14.78
CA GLU A 101 1.80 -6.09 15.87
C GLU A 101 3.12 -6.69 15.35
N LEU A 102 3.07 -7.51 14.31
CA LEU A 102 4.27 -8.09 13.68
C LEU A 102 5.23 -7.01 13.19
N LEU A 103 4.73 -6.01 12.48
CA LEU A 103 5.56 -4.91 12.00
C LEU A 103 6.09 -4.02 13.13
N GLY A 104 5.34 -3.86 14.21
CA GLY A 104 5.79 -3.14 15.40
C GLY A 104 6.99 -3.81 16.07
N ASN A 105 7.06 -5.13 16.01
CA ASN A 105 8.13 -5.94 16.61
C ASN A 105 9.36 -6.10 15.69
N GLU A 106 9.20 -5.95 14.36
CA GLU A 106 10.33 -6.04 13.42
C GLU A 106 11.27 -4.83 13.59
N LYS A 107 12.58 -5.10 13.67
CA LYS A 107 13.60 -4.07 13.92
C LYS A 107 14.34 -3.65 12.65
N ASP A 108 14.50 -4.57 11.71
CA ASP A 108 15.16 -4.26 10.44
C ASP A 108 14.22 -3.46 9.55
N PRO A 109 14.56 -2.23 9.16
CA PRO A 109 13.66 -1.36 8.40
C PRO A 109 13.39 -1.88 6.98
N PHE A 110 14.35 -2.56 6.36
CA PHE A 110 14.15 -3.13 5.04
C PHE A 110 13.21 -4.34 5.09
N VAL A 111 13.43 -5.25 6.04
CA VAL A 111 12.54 -6.39 6.28
C VAL A 111 11.13 -5.89 6.61
N LYS A 112 11.01 -4.91 7.49
CA LYS A 112 9.73 -4.27 7.83
C LYS A 112 9.03 -3.68 6.61
N ALA A 113 9.75 -3.03 5.71
CA ALA A 113 9.19 -2.45 4.50
C ALA A 113 8.71 -3.53 3.51
N VAL A 114 9.50 -4.58 3.29
CA VAL A 114 9.14 -5.72 2.42
C VAL A 114 7.92 -6.45 2.95
N LEU A 115 7.93 -6.82 4.24
CA LEU A 115 6.80 -7.48 4.89
C LEU A 115 5.57 -6.57 4.94
N GLY A 116 5.76 -5.29 5.25
CA GLY A 116 4.68 -4.29 5.28
C GLY A 116 3.97 -4.17 3.94
N HIS A 117 4.72 -4.19 2.85
CA HIS A 117 4.14 -4.20 1.50
C HIS A 117 3.40 -5.51 1.21
N HIS A 118 4.11 -6.64 1.36
CA HIS A 118 3.60 -7.94 0.97
C HIS A 118 2.35 -8.31 1.77
N LEU A 119 2.42 -8.27 3.10
CA LEU A 119 1.31 -8.67 3.97
C LEU A 119 0.08 -7.77 3.79
N PHE A 120 0.27 -6.46 3.57
CA PHE A 120 -0.86 -5.58 3.27
C PHE A 120 -1.55 -5.94 1.96
N GLY A 121 -0.76 -6.28 0.92
CA GLY A 121 -1.27 -6.77 -0.36
C GLY A 121 -1.96 -8.13 -0.25
N TYR A 122 -1.43 -9.01 0.60
CA TYR A 122 -1.98 -10.35 0.90
C TYR A 122 -3.34 -10.25 1.61
N ILE A 123 -3.43 -9.49 2.69
CA ILE A 123 -4.69 -9.26 3.43
C ILE A 123 -5.72 -8.55 2.56
N HIS A 124 -5.27 -7.60 1.73
CA HIS A 124 -6.12 -6.83 0.81
C HIS A 124 -7.29 -6.14 1.49
N PRO A 125 -7.05 -5.30 2.51
CA PRO A 125 -8.12 -4.86 3.42
C PRO A 125 -9.13 -3.89 2.81
N TYR A 126 -8.83 -3.22 1.71
CA TYR A 126 -9.72 -2.26 1.06
C TYR A 126 -10.32 -2.84 -0.23
N ILE A 127 -11.41 -2.22 -0.70
CA ILE A 127 -12.09 -2.64 -1.94
C ILE A 127 -11.26 -2.29 -3.20
N ASP A 128 -10.46 -1.22 -3.14
CA ASP A 128 -9.53 -0.78 -4.17
C ASP A 128 -8.35 -0.04 -3.53
N GLY A 129 -7.27 0.15 -4.29
CA GLY A 129 -6.12 0.94 -3.85
C GLY A 129 -5.10 0.19 -2.99
N ASN A 130 -5.30 -1.10 -2.70
CA ASN A 130 -4.40 -1.86 -1.84
C ASN A 130 -2.95 -1.85 -2.34
N GLY A 131 -2.72 -2.04 -3.65
CA GLY A 131 -1.37 -1.98 -4.22
C GLY A 131 -0.71 -0.59 -4.11
N ARG A 132 -1.49 0.50 -4.19
CA ARG A 132 -0.98 1.87 -3.97
C ARG A 132 -0.63 2.07 -2.50
N MET A 133 -1.52 1.65 -1.61
CA MET A 133 -1.30 1.72 -0.17
C MET A 133 -0.11 0.87 0.28
N ALA A 134 0.04 -0.35 -0.22
CA ALA A 134 1.17 -1.22 0.07
C ALA A 134 2.51 -0.53 -0.29
N ARG A 135 2.61 0.11 -1.46
CA ARG A 135 3.80 0.88 -1.86
C ARG A 135 4.05 2.10 -0.96
N PHE A 136 3.01 2.79 -0.52
CA PHE A 136 3.16 3.90 0.44
C PHE A 136 3.65 3.41 1.81
N ILE A 137 3.10 2.31 2.31
CA ILE A 137 3.50 1.70 3.58
C ILE A 137 4.97 1.24 3.52
N MET A 138 5.36 0.54 2.45
CA MET A 138 6.75 0.15 2.20
C MET A 138 7.68 1.35 2.30
N ASN A 139 7.37 2.39 1.55
CA ASN A 139 8.18 3.60 1.52
C ASN A 139 8.20 4.37 2.84
N ALA A 140 7.10 4.36 3.59
CA ALA A 140 7.08 4.94 4.92
C ALA A 140 8.08 4.24 5.85
N PHE A 141 8.12 2.90 5.85
CA PHE A 141 9.08 2.15 6.64
C PHE A 141 10.53 2.32 6.18
N LEU A 142 10.76 2.39 4.86
CA LEU A 142 12.11 2.70 4.33
C LEU A 142 12.60 4.05 4.84
N ILE A 143 11.80 5.11 4.70
CA ILE A 143 12.16 6.47 5.15
C ILE A 143 12.38 6.52 6.67
N LEU A 144 11.52 5.90 7.46
CA LEU A 144 11.69 5.84 8.93
C LEU A 144 12.96 5.08 9.33
N GLY A 145 13.40 4.14 8.50
CA GLY A 145 14.66 3.42 8.65
C GLY A 145 15.89 4.14 8.10
N GLY A 146 15.75 5.37 7.59
CA GLY A 146 16.85 6.13 6.98
C GLY A 146 17.21 5.69 5.55
N ILE A 147 16.35 4.89 4.91
CA ILE A 147 16.50 4.42 3.53
C ILE A 147 15.69 5.34 2.60
N SER A 148 16.18 5.64 1.41
CA SER A 148 15.49 6.55 0.49
C SER A 148 14.21 5.94 -0.08
N TRP A 149 13.32 6.84 -0.58
CA TRP A 149 12.08 6.44 -1.25
C TRP A 149 12.37 5.60 -2.49
N THR A 150 11.75 4.44 -2.58
CA THR A 150 11.90 3.49 -3.70
C THR A 150 10.72 3.59 -4.65
N VAL A 151 11.00 3.70 -5.97
CA VAL A 151 9.98 3.78 -7.02
C VAL A 151 9.99 2.50 -7.85
N ILE A 152 8.85 1.81 -7.85
CA ILE A 152 8.63 0.67 -8.75
C ILE A 152 8.20 1.22 -10.11
N ARG A 153 9.06 1.10 -11.12
CA ARG A 153 8.82 1.61 -12.47
C ARG A 153 7.86 0.70 -13.23
N VAL A 154 7.12 1.29 -14.17
CA VAL A 154 6.11 0.57 -14.99
C VAL A 154 6.75 -0.54 -15.81
N GLU A 155 7.97 -0.35 -16.30
CA GLU A 155 8.74 -1.33 -17.09
C GLU A 155 9.03 -2.61 -16.30
N LYS A 156 9.11 -2.53 -14.97
CA LYS A 156 9.32 -3.67 -14.07
C LYS A 156 8.01 -4.28 -13.55
N ARG A 157 6.87 -3.91 -14.13
CA ARG A 157 5.55 -4.32 -13.63
C ARG A 157 5.37 -5.84 -13.58
N ASP A 158 5.76 -6.54 -14.62
CA ASP A 158 5.54 -8.00 -14.72
C ASP A 158 6.46 -8.74 -13.73
N GLU A 159 7.71 -8.31 -13.58
CA GLU A 159 8.63 -8.83 -12.58
C GLU A 159 8.09 -8.63 -11.15
N TYR A 160 7.58 -7.43 -10.87
CA TYR A 160 6.93 -7.10 -9.61
C TYR A 160 5.73 -7.98 -9.31
N MET A 161 4.84 -8.19 -10.28
CA MET A 161 3.63 -9.01 -10.09
C MET A 161 4.00 -10.49 -9.90
N ASN A 162 4.98 -11.02 -10.65
CA ASN A 162 5.44 -12.39 -10.48
C ASN A 162 6.10 -12.61 -9.11
N ALA A 163 6.89 -11.65 -8.63
CA ALA A 163 7.51 -11.73 -7.31
C ALA A 163 6.45 -11.72 -6.18
N LEU A 164 5.40 -10.93 -6.31
CA LEU A 164 4.28 -10.93 -5.37
C LEU A 164 3.46 -12.23 -5.43
N GLU A 165 3.26 -12.78 -6.61
CA GLU A 165 2.55 -14.05 -6.77
C GLU A 165 3.34 -15.19 -6.11
N SER A 166 4.67 -15.26 -6.33
CA SER A 166 5.52 -16.24 -5.64
C SER A 166 5.46 -16.08 -4.11
N ALA A 167 5.45 -14.85 -3.62
CA ALA A 167 5.32 -14.61 -2.18
C ALA A 167 3.95 -15.03 -1.61
N SER A 168 2.87 -14.86 -2.39
CA SER A 168 1.51 -15.09 -1.91
C SER A 168 1.02 -16.53 -2.12
N VAL A 169 1.50 -17.23 -3.15
CA VAL A 169 1.03 -18.55 -3.56
C VAL A 169 2.05 -19.63 -3.23
N ASP A 170 3.35 -19.37 -3.49
CA ASP A 170 4.44 -20.33 -3.24
C ASP A 170 5.08 -20.16 -1.85
N GLU A 171 4.57 -19.21 -1.03
CA GLU A 171 5.13 -18.86 0.29
C GLU A 171 6.62 -18.45 0.24
N ASN A 172 7.08 -17.98 -0.92
CA ASN A 172 8.47 -17.58 -1.14
C ASN A 172 8.59 -16.06 -1.31
N ILE A 173 8.95 -15.36 -0.24
CA ILE A 173 9.11 -13.89 -0.21
C ILE A 173 10.45 -13.43 -0.84
N GLU A 174 11.43 -14.32 -1.05
CA GLU A 174 12.77 -13.95 -1.49
C GLU A 174 12.78 -13.18 -2.83
N PRO A 175 12.04 -13.61 -3.89
CA PRO A 175 11.99 -12.87 -5.14
C PRO A 175 11.49 -11.43 -4.97
N PHE A 176 10.50 -11.22 -4.08
CA PHE A 176 9.99 -9.88 -3.83
C PHE A 176 10.98 -9.01 -3.04
N ALA A 177 11.65 -9.58 -2.03
CA ALA A 177 12.69 -8.86 -1.29
C ALA A 177 13.85 -8.43 -2.19
N ARG A 178 14.33 -9.32 -3.06
CA ARG A 178 15.35 -9.00 -4.08
C ARG A 178 14.88 -7.92 -5.05
N PHE A 179 13.66 -8.03 -5.54
CA PHE A 179 13.07 -7.04 -6.43
C PHE A 179 13.04 -5.63 -5.81
N VAL A 180 12.66 -5.51 -4.54
CA VAL A 180 12.66 -4.21 -3.84
C VAL A 180 14.06 -3.66 -3.69
N LEU A 181 15.05 -4.52 -3.37
CA LEU A 181 16.45 -4.14 -3.26
C LEU A 181 17.00 -3.63 -4.60
N ASP A 182 16.77 -4.36 -5.70
CA ASP A 182 17.19 -3.98 -7.05
C ASP A 182 16.55 -2.66 -7.52
N CYS A 183 15.30 -2.40 -7.11
CA CYS A 183 14.66 -1.13 -7.39
C CYS A 183 15.28 0.03 -6.61
N HIS A 184 15.78 -0.21 -5.40
CA HIS A 184 16.45 0.79 -4.59
C HIS A 184 17.84 1.14 -5.15
N ASP A 185 18.65 0.15 -5.48
CA ASP A 185 20.02 0.33 -6.00
C ASP A 185 20.04 1.04 -7.35
N THR A 186 18.96 0.99 -8.12
CA THR A 186 18.85 1.66 -9.43
C THR A 186 18.64 3.19 -9.29
N ILE A 187 18.38 3.70 -8.10
CA ILE A 187 18.13 5.14 -7.82
C ILE A 187 19.43 5.85 -7.39
N LEU A 188 20.43 5.12 -6.94
CA LEU A 188 21.76 5.62 -6.57
C LEU A 188 22.66 5.71 -7.79
#